data_b8145223591b1390660fc32fb297bcd4
#
_entry.id   b8145223591b1390660fc32fb297bcd4
#
_cell.length_a   1.000
_cell.length_b   1.000
_cell.length_c   1.000
_cell.angle_alpha   90.00
_cell.angle_beta   90.00
_cell.angle_gamma   90.00
#
_symmetry.space_group_name_H-M   'P 1'
#
loop_
_entity.id
_entity.type
_entity.pdbx_description
1 polymer ?
#
loop_
_entity_poly.entity_id
_entity_poly.type
_entity_poly.pdbx_seq_one_letter_code
_entity_poly.pdbx_strand_id
1 'polypeptide(L)'
;MKKNVIVGQSGGPTAVINASLAGVYKTAKDMGADTIYGMRYGIQGLLEKKIVDLGEKIRNDMDVELLKRTPASFLGSCRYKLPESSEDKAIYEKIFAILEELEITAFFYIGGNDSMDTIKKLSDYAQTVGSPIRFIGVPKTIDNDLEGTDHTPGYGSAAKYIATVTKELVRDGLIYEMQSVTCLLYTSPSPRDCS
;
A
#
# COMPACT_ATOMS: atom_id res chain seq x y z
N MET A 1 23.61 5.67 -15.43
CA MET A 1 23.12 4.80 -14.34
C MET A 1 21.61 4.82 -14.45
N LYS A 2 20.99 3.64 -14.61
CA LYS A 2 19.53 3.56 -14.72
C LYS A 2 18.88 4.03 -13.43
N LYS A 3 17.70 4.65 -13.53
CA LYS A 3 16.92 5.14 -12.39
C LYS A 3 15.61 4.35 -12.30
N ASN A 4 15.74 3.04 -12.08
CA ASN A 4 14.56 2.20 -11.93
C ASN A 4 13.97 2.33 -10.51
N VAL A 5 12.67 2.34 -10.46
CA VAL A 5 11.90 2.45 -9.22
C VAL A 5 10.98 1.24 -9.09
N ILE A 6 10.78 0.76 -7.88
CA ILE A 6 9.78 -0.28 -7.60
C ILE A 6 8.81 0.18 -6.53
N VAL A 7 7.52 -0.14 -6.72
CA VAL A 7 6.47 0.18 -5.77
C VAL A 7 5.58 -1.02 -5.50
N GLY A 8 5.18 -1.20 -4.26
CA GLY A 8 4.25 -2.24 -3.84
C GLY A 8 3.16 -1.71 -2.94
N GLN A 9 2.09 -2.51 -2.84
CA GLN A 9 0.94 -2.26 -1.99
C GLN A 9 0.77 -3.41 -1.01
N SER A 10 0.33 -3.11 0.22
CA SER A 10 0.24 -4.10 1.29
C SER A 10 -0.83 -3.70 2.32
N GLY A 11 -1.29 -4.70 3.09
CA GLY A 11 -2.31 -4.52 4.11
C GLY A 11 -3.72 -4.39 3.56
N GLY A 12 -4.68 -3.96 4.39
CA GLY A 12 -6.07 -3.76 3.98
C GLY A 12 -6.20 -2.67 2.92
N PRO A 13 -6.92 -2.91 1.81
CA PRO A 13 -7.15 -1.88 0.81
C PRO A 13 -8.02 -0.75 1.36
N THR A 14 -7.66 0.48 1.01
CA THR A 14 -8.41 1.70 1.34
C THR A 14 -8.64 2.50 0.06
N ALA A 15 -9.54 3.48 0.09
CA ALA A 15 -9.78 4.34 -1.09
C ALA A 15 -8.51 5.09 -1.56
N VAL A 16 -7.55 5.33 -0.66
CA VAL A 16 -6.34 6.08 -0.97
C VAL A 16 -5.22 5.23 -1.58
N ILE A 17 -5.26 3.90 -1.44
CA ILE A 17 -4.10 3.05 -1.76
C ILE A 17 -3.67 3.16 -3.23
N ASN A 18 -4.63 3.23 -4.14
CA ASN A 18 -4.36 3.42 -5.57
C ASN A 18 -4.04 4.88 -5.91
N ALA A 19 -4.59 5.85 -5.19
CA ALA A 19 -4.21 7.25 -5.35
C ALA A 19 -2.74 7.48 -4.96
N SER A 20 -2.27 6.83 -3.90
CA SER A 20 -0.86 6.83 -3.49
C SER A 20 0.02 6.18 -4.56
N LEU A 21 -0.41 5.04 -5.13
CA LEU A 21 0.30 4.39 -6.25
C LEU A 21 0.41 5.31 -7.47
N ALA A 22 -0.69 5.97 -7.84
CA ALA A 22 -0.72 6.93 -8.94
C ALA A 22 0.22 8.11 -8.70
N GLY A 23 0.29 8.60 -7.46
CA GLY A 23 1.23 9.64 -7.03
C GLY A 23 2.68 9.22 -7.19
N VAL A 24 3.05 8.03 -6.68
CA VAL A 24 4.41 7.48 -6.84
C VAL A 24 4.75 7.31 -8.32
N TYR A 25 3.86 6.72 -9.12
CA TYR A 25 4.07 6.51 -10.55
C TYR A 25 4.31 7.83 -11.29
N LYS A 26 3.41 8.81 -11.12
CA LYS A 26 3.49 10.10 -11.80
C LYS A 26 4.76 10.85 -11.42
N THR A 27 5.06 10.95 -10.13
CA THR A 27 6.25 11.66 -9.64
C THR A 27 7.54 10.99 -10.12
N ALA A 28 7.62 9.65 -10.06
CA ALA A 28 8.79 8.93 -10.56
C ALA A 28 9.01 9.18 -12.07
N LYS A 29 7.93 9.17 -12.85
CA LYS A 29 7.96 9.48 -14.29
C LYS A 29 8.43 10.91 -14.55
N ASP A 30 7.88 11.89 -13.84
CA ASP A 30 8.23 13.31 -13.98
C ASP A 30 9.69 13.57 -13.56
N MET A 31 10.22 12.79 -12.62
CA MET A 31 11.64 12.83 -12.20
C MET A 31 12.58 12.05 -13.14
N GLY A 32 12.07 11.48 -14.22
CA GLY A 32 12.85 10.79 -15.24
C GLY A 32 13.30 9.39 -14.82
N ALA A 33 12.45 8.64 -14.14
CA ALA A 33 12.68 7.21 -13.93
C ALA A 33 12.64 6.47 -15.27
N ASP A 34 13.60 5.57 -15.50
CA ASP A 34 13.69 4.77 -16.73
C ASP A 34 12.59 3.71 -16.78
N THR A 35 12.42 2.97 -15.69
CA THR A 35 11.36 1.97 -15.54
C THR A 35 10.75 2.07 -14.15
N ILE A 36 9.42 1.97 -14.07
CA ILE A 36 8.68 1.97 -12.81
C ILE A 36 8.00 0.61 -12.67
N TYR A 37 8.58 -0.22 -11.84
CA TYR A 37 8.05 -1.56 -11.55
C TYR A 37 6.97 -1.54 -10.47
N GLY A 38 5.95 -2.37 -10.65
CA GLY A 38 4.99 -2.71 -9.62
C GLY A 38 5.21 -4.13 -9.11
N MET A 39 5.43 -4.31 -7.81
CA MET A 39 5.44 -5.64 -7.22
C MET A 39 4.02 -6.06 -6.87
N ARG A 40 3.55 -7.13 -7.48
CA ARG A 40 2.23 -7.70 -7.19
C ARG A 40 2.28 -8.46 -5.88
N TYR A 41 1.23 -8.30 -5.07
CA TYR A 41 1.11 -8.97 -3.77
C TYR A 41 2.25 -8.64 -2.80
N GLY A 42 2.75 -7.40 -2.83
CA GLY A 42 3.75 -6.89 -1.89
C GLY A 42 5.05 -7.70 -1.85
N ILE A 43 5.65 -7.81 -0.67
CA ILE A 43 6.93 -8.53 -0.47
C ILE A 43 6.82 -10.01 -0.84
N GLN A 44 5.68 -10.66 -0.57
CA GLN A 44 5.49 -12.06 -0.93
C GLN A 44 5.62 -12.26 -2.45
N GLY A 45 4.97 -11.40 -3.23
CA GLY A 45 5.07 -11.46 -4.68
C GLY A 45 6.44 -11.04 -5.21
N LEU A 46 7.15 -10.12 -4.53
CA LEU A 46 8.53 -9.79 -4.87
C LEU A 46 9.44 -11.03 -4.75
N LEU A 47 9.33 -11.78 -3.67
CA LEU A 47 10.07 -13.02 -3.45
C LEU A 47 9.77 -14.09 -4.52
N GLU A 48 8.59 -14.04 -5.11
CA GLU A 48 8.17 -14.92 -6.22
C GLU A 48 8.42 -14.30 -7.60
N LYS A 49 9.11 -13.15 -7.68
CA LYS A 49 9.37 -12.38 -8.91
C LYS A 49 8.09 -12.00 -9.69
N LYS A 50 6.97 -11.81 -8.99
CA LYS A 50 5.70 -11.33 -9.57
C LYS A 50 5.74 -9.80 -9.75
N ILE A 51 6.43 -9.35 -10.78
CA ILE A 51 6.73 -7.96 -11.05
C ILE A 51 6.13 -7.58 -12.41
N VAL A 52 5.60 -6.37 -12.51
CA VAL A 52 5.03 -5.80 -13.74
C VAL A 52 5.66 -4.44 -14.03
N ASP A 53 5.83 -4.09 -15.29
CA ASP A 53 6.15 -2.73 -15.69
C ASP A 53 4.85 -1.90 -15.66
N LEU A 54 4.84 -0.86 -14.83
CA LEU A 54 3.69 0.04 -14.69
C LEU A 54 3.53 0.93 -15.93
N GLY A 55 4.60 1.22 -16.67
CA GLY A 55 4.52 1.98 -17.91
C GLY A 55 3.74 1.28 -19.01
N GLU A 56 3.74 -0.07 -19.02
CA GLU A 56 2.90 -0.86 -19.92
C GLU A 56 1.42 -0.85 -19.54
N LYS A 57 1.11 -0.66 -18.25
CA LYS A 57 -0.25 -0.70 -17.70
C LYS A 57 -0.91 0.67 -17.64
N ILE A 58 -0.13 1.71 -17.34
CA ILE A 58 -0.57 3.10 -17.18
C ILE A 58 0.03 3.90 -18.34
N ARG A 59 -0.72 4.01 -19.44
CA ARG A 59 -0.22 4.53 -20.72
C ARG A 59 -0.36 6.04 -20.89
N ASN A 60 -1.32 6.64 -20.19
CA ASN A 60 -1.70 8.03 -20.35
C ASN A 60 -2.23 8.62 -19.03
N ASP A 61 -2.44 9.93 -19.00
CA ASP A 61 -2.96 10.62 -17.81
C ASP A 61 -4.38 10.20 -17.43
N MET A 62 -5.18 9.73 -18.38
CA MET A 62 -6.52 9.21 -18.09
C MET A 62 -6.45 7.91 -17.28
N ASP A 63 -5.49 7.04 -17.60
CA ASP A 63 -5.25 5.82 -16.83
C ASP A 63 -4.81 6.15 -15.39
N VAL A 64 -4.01 7.21 -15.21
CA VAL A 64 -3.62 7.71 -13.88
C VAL A 64 -4.85 8.20 -13.10
N GLU A 65 -5.73 8.98 -13.74
CA GLU A 65 -6.94 9.48 -13.10
C GLU A 65 -7.94 8.35 -12.81
N LEU A 66 -8.03 7.36 -13.67
CA LEU A 66 -8.83 6.17 -13.44
C LEU A 66 -8.30 5.37 -12.24
N LEU A 67 -6.97 5.16 -12.17
CA LEU A 67 -6.33 4.47 -11.06
C LEU A 67 -6.63 5.15 -9.71
N LYS A 68 -6.58 6.48 -9.63
CA LYS A 68 -6.90 7.24 -8.41
C LYS A 68 -8.31 6.95 -7.89
N ARG A 69 -9.25 6.68 -8.78
CA ARG A 69 -10.68 6.48 -8.46
C ARG A 69 -11.06 5.02 -8.35
N THR A 70 -10.18 4.11 -8.75
CA THR A 70 -10.43 2.66 -8.70
C THR A 70 -10.30 2.18 -7.25
N PRO A 71 -11.32 1.56 -6.68
CA PRO A 71 -11.23 0.97 -5.34
C PRO A 71 -10.35 -0.28 -5.34
N ALA A 72 -10.02 -0.77 -4.15
CA ALA A 72 -9.15 -1.90 -3.90
C ALA A 72 -7.68 -1.64 -4.27
N SER A 73 -6.84 -2.68 -4.22
CA SER A 73 -5.41 -2.58 -4.46
C SER A 73 -5.07 -3.05 -5.89
N PHE A 74 -4.61 -2.16 -6.74
CA PHE A 74 -4.29 -2.45 -8.13
C PHE A 74 -3.21 -3.52 -8.28
N LEU A 75 -2.18 -3.47 -7.43
CA LEU A 75 -1.11 -4.45 -7.43
C LEU A 75 -1.42 -5.70 -6.60
N GLY A 76 -2.61 -5.78 -6.01
CA GLY A 76 -2.93 -6.77 -5.00
C GLY A 76 -2.30 -6.42 -3.66
N SER A 77 -2.51 -7.25 -2.66
CA SER A 77 -2.02 -7.04 -1.31
C SER A 77 -1.50 -8.35 -0.72
N CYS A 78 -0.73 -8.25 0.36
CA CYS A 78 -0.35 -9.39 1.19
C CYS A 78 -0.38 -9.00 2.66
N ARG A 79 -0.42 -10.01 3.51
CA ARG A 79 -0.19 -9.91 4.96
C ARG A 79 1.08 -10.70 5.30
N TYR A 80 2.20 -10.21 4.81
CA TYR A 80 3.51 -10.81 5.04
C TYR A 80 4.28 -9.98 6.07
N LYS A 81 4.63 -10.61 7.18
CA LYS A 81 5.46 -10.00 8.21
C LYS A 81 6.92 -10.42 7.95
N LEU A 82 7.75 -9.45 7.60
CA LEU A 82 9.17 -9.70 7.38
C LEU A 82 9.83 -10.03 8.71
N PRO A 83 10.53 -11.19 8.86
CA PRO A 83 11.29 -11.50 10.07
C PRO A 83 12.42 -10.48 10.29
N GLU A 84 13.04 -10.46 11.45
CA GLU A 84 14.25 -9.67 11.67
C GLU A 84 15.43 -10.25 10.85
N SER A 85 16.35 -9.38 10.42
CA SER A 85 17.50 -9.82 9.62
C SER A 85 18.46 -10.75 10.38
N SER A 86 18.40 -10.73 11.71
CA SER A 86 19.10 -11.66 12.59
C SER A 86 18.48 -13.06 12.62
N GLU A 87 17.17 -13.17 12.34
CA GLU A 87 16.42 -14.43 12.34
C GLU A 87 16.49 -15.14 10.99
N ASP A 88 16.36 -14.40 9.90
CA ASP A 88 16.38 -14.94 8.54
C ASP A 88 17.07 -13.97 7.56
N LYS A 89 18.39 -14.05 7.54
CA LYS A 89 19.21 -13.25 6.63
C LYS A 89 19.00 -13.62 5.16
N ALA A 90 18.68 -14.87 4.86
CA ALA A 90 18.55 -15.36 3.49
C ALA A 90 17.39 -14.69 2.74
N ILE A 91 16.31 -14.33 3.44
CA ILE A 91 15.21 -13.58 2.83
C ILE A 91 15.66 -12.18 2.38
N TYR A 92 16.45 -11.50 3.19
CA TYR A 92 16.98 -10.17 2.84
C TYR A 92 17.94 -10.27 1.66
N GLU A 93 18.88 -11.21 1.68
CA GLU A 93 19.81 -11.45 0.57
C GLU A 93 19.05 -11.72 -0.73
N LYS A 94 17.97 -12.51 -0.67
CA LYS A 94 17.10 -12.76 -1.83
C LYS A 94 16.39 -11.50 -2.33
N ILE A 95 15.83 -10.69 -1.41
CA ILE A 95 15.17 -9.42 -1.77
C ILE A 95 16.18 -8.50 -2.47
N PHE A 96 17.35 -8.30 -1.87
CA PHE A 96 18.36 -7.41 -2.41
C PHE A 96 18.92 -7.90 -3.75
N ALA A 97 19.11 -9.20 -3.92
CA ALA A 97 19.51 -9.76 -5.20
C ALA A 97 18.50 -9.47 -6.32
N ILE A 98 17.18 -9.55 -6.02
CA ILE A 98 16.13 -9.17 -6.98
C ILE A 98 16.16 -7.67 -7.29
N LEU A 99 16.36 -6.82 -6.28
CA LEU A 99 16.43 -5.39 -6.48
C LEU A 99 17.66 -4.95 -7.29
N GLU A 100 18.79 -5.63 -7.10
CA GLU A 100 20.01 -5.43 -7.88
C GLU A 100 19.84 -5.92 -9.32
N GLU A 101 19.25 -7.09 -9.54
CA GLU A 101 18.93 -7.63 -10.89
C GLU A 101 18.07 -6.63 -11.69
N LEU A 102 17.14 -5.94 -11.03
CA LEU A 102 16.27 -4.93 -11.62
C LEU A 102 16.87 -3.52 -11.65
N GLU A 103 18.10 -3.34 -11.18
CA GLU A 103 18.80 -2.06 -11.08
C GLU A 103 17.98 -1.00 -10.33
N ILE A 104 17.31 -1.39 -9.22
CA ILE A 104 16.43 -0.51 -8.44
C ILE A 104 17.24 0.51 -7.65
N THR A 105 16.86 1.78 -7.76
CA THR A 105 17.44 2.89 -6.99
C THR A 105 16.54 3.40 -5.88
N ALA A 106 15.22 3.20 -5.99
CA ALA A 106 14.26 3.57 -4.98
C ALA A 106 13.14 2.52 -4.86
N PHE A 107 12.83 2.14 -3.64
CA PHE A 107 11.80 1.18 -3.27
C PHE A 107 10.71 1.87 -2.47
N PHE A 108 9.49 1.85 -2.99
CA PHE A 108 8.31 2.41 -2.34
C PHE A 108 7.38 1.31 -1.85
N TYR A 109 6.87 1.44 -0.62
CA TYR A 109 5.91 0.48 -0.09
C TYR A 109 4.73 1.21 0.55
N ILE A 110 3.55 1.00 -0.03
CA ILE A 110 2.31 1.66 0.38
C ILE A 110 1.57 0.70 1.31
N GLY A 111 1.35 1.10 2.57
CA GLY A 111 0.68 0.22 3.49
C GLY A 111 0.49 0.78 4.90
N GLY A 112 0.01 -0.07 5.80
CA GLY A 112 -0.18 0.23 7.23
C GLY A 112 1.09 0.01 8.06
N ASN A 113 0.92 -0.17 9.37
CA ASN A 113 1.99 -0.28 10.34
C ASN A 113 2.99 -1.39 10.01
N ASP A 114 2.52 -2.60 9.64
CA ASP A 114 3.41 -3.71 9.26
C ASP A 114 4.24 -3.41 8.00
N SER A 115 3.68 -2.60 7.08
CA SER A 115 4.40 -2.18 5.88
C SER A 115 5.48 -1.16 6.20
N MET A 116 5.24 -0.27 7.15
CA MET A 116 6.22 0.70 7.64
C MET A 116 7.33 -0.02 8.42
N ASP A 117 7.01 -1.03 9.23
CA ASP A 117 7.98 -1.91 9.88
C ASP A 117 8.87 -2.64 8.85
N THR A 118 8.26 -3.17 7.79
CA THR A 118 8.99 -3.79 6.67
C THR A 118 9.98 -2.82 6.03
N ILE A 119 9.57 -1.58 5.77
CA ILE A 119 10.45 -0.54 5.20
C ILE A 119 11.61 -0.22 6.15
N LYS A 120 11.33 -0.09 7.43
CA LYS A 120 12.36 0.15 8.45
C LYS A 120 13.41 -0.97 8.42
N LYS A 121 12.98 -2.22 8.50
CA LYS A 121 13.87 -3.40 8.49
C LYS A 121 14.72 -3.47 7.22
N LEU A 122 14.12 -3.22 6.05
CA LEU A 122 14.86 -3.20 4.78
C LEU A 122 15.85 -2.03 4.71
N SER A 123 15.49 -0.87 5.22
CA SER A 123 16.37 0.30 5.29
C SER A 123 17.56 0.06 6.22
N ASP A 124 17.32 -0.51 7.41
CA ASP A 124 18.37 -0.84 8.38
C ASP A 124 19.34 -1.89 7.81
N TYR A 125 18.80 -2.92 7.14
CA TYR A 125 19.63 -3.90 6.45
C TYR A 125 20.44 -3.29 5.31
N ALA A 126 19.84 -2.39 4.51
CA ALA A 126 20.54 -1.67 3.45
C ALA A 126 21.75 -0.90 3.96
N GLN A 127 21.63 -0.22 5.11
CA GLN A 127 22.74 0.47 5.76
C GLN A 127 23.85 -0.50 6.18
N THR A 128 23.46 -1.66 6.72
CA THR A 128 24.43 -2.69 7.17
C THR A 128 25.25 -3.23 6.02
N VAL A 129 24.64 -3.41 4.82
CA VAL A 129 25.33 -3.96 3.64
C VAL A 129 25.90 -2.87 2.70
N GLY A 130 25.70 -1.59 3.05
CA GLY A 130 26.17 -0.46 2.22
C GLY A 130 25.43 -0.33 0.89
N SER A 131 24.16 -0.75 0.81
CA SER A 131 23.34 -0.63 -0.40
C SER A 131 22.92 0.83 -0.64
N PRO A 132 22.99 1.35 -1.89
CA PRO A 132 22.57 2.70 -2.23
C PRO A 132 21.06 2.85 -2.42
N ILE A 133 20.28 1.76 -2.33
CA ILE A 133 18.84 1.76 -2.56
C ILE A 133 18.13 2.56 -1.47
N ARG A 134 17.24 3.46 -1.86
CA ARG A 134 16.42 4.25 -0.94
C ARG A 134 15.09 3.54 -0.68
N PHE A 135 14.78 3.31 0.59
CA PHE A 135 13.53 2.71 1.02
C PHE A 135 12.58 3.79 1.55
N ILE A 136 11.40 3.90 0.97
CA ILE A 136 10.41 4.94 1.29
C ILE A 136 9.07 4.28 1.61
N GLY A 137 8.60 4.48 2.84
CA GLY A 137 7.25 4.10 3.26
C GLY A 137 6.23 5.16 2.87
N VAL A 138 5.10 4.73 2.32
CA VAL A 138 3.94 5.58 2.03
C VAL A 138 2.78 5.11 2.91
N PRO A 139 2.54 5.78 4.04
CA PRO A 139 1.57 5.31 5.01
C PRO A 139 0.14 5.47 4.53
N LYS A 140 -0.70 4.50 4.87
CA LYS A 140 -2.15 4.55 4.75
C LYS A 140 -2.80 3.73 5.85
N THR A 141 -3.86 4.24 6.44
CA THR A 141 -4.70 3.52 7.40
C THR A 141 -6.03 4.26 7.56
N ILE A 142 -7.09 3.54 7.94
CA ILE A 142 -8.36 4.12 8.36
C ILE A 142 -8.43 4.32 9.88
N ASP A 143 -7.46 3.81 10.62
CA ASP A 143 -7.45 3.81 12.09
C ASP A 143 -7.08 5.18 12.68
N ASN A 144 -6.59 6.11 11.85
CA ASN A 144 -6.17 7.46 12.24
C ASN A 144 -5.11 7.48 13.35
N ASP A 145 -4.17 6.55 13.30
CA ASP A 145 -3.17 6.29 14.34
C ASP A 145 -1.73 6.66 13.92
N LEU A 146 -1.58 7.47 12.86
CA LEU A 146 -0.28 7.97 12.43
C LEU A 146 0.10 9.21 13.24
N GLU A 147 1.23 9.14 13.96
CA GLU A 147 1.76 10.25 14.72
C GLU A 147 2.12 11.45 13.82
N GLY A 148 1.87 12.66 14.31
CA GLY A 148 2.22 13.89 13.60
C GLY A 148 1.20 14.35 12.55
N THR A 149 0.06 13.70 12.44
CA THR A 149 -1.04 14.13 11.55
C THR A 149 -2.41 13.99 12.22
N ASP A 150 -3.31 14.92 11.97
CA ASP A 150 -4.70 14.87 12.45
C ASP A 150 -5.56 13.91 11.62
N HIS A 151 -5.18 13.70 10.35
CA HIS A 151 -5.93 12.89 9.40
C HIS A 151 -4.99 12.00 8.60
N THR A 152 -4.95 10.72 8.95
CA THR A 152 -4.16 9.72 8.22
C THR A 152 -4.73 9.50 6.81
N PRO A 153 -3.86 9.32 5.79
CA PRO A 153 -4.31 8.99 4.44
C PRO A 153 -5.17 7.71 4.42
N GLY A 154 -6.44 7.85 4.01
CA GLY A 154 -7.45 6.78 4.03
C GLY A 154 -8.56 7.00 5.07
N TYR A 155 -8.28 7.65 6.20
CA TYR A 155 -9.26 7.90 7.26
C TYR A 155 -10.44 8.75 6.79
N GLY A 156 -10.18 9.92 6.17
CA GLY A 156 -11.24 10.82 5.73
C GLY A 156 -12.22 10.20 4.72
N SER A 157 -11.71 9.38 3.81
CA SER A 157 -12.54 8.64 2.84
C SER A 157 -13.40 7.58 3.55
N ALA A 158 -12.85 6.86 4.52
CA ALA A 158 -13.58 5.88 5.31
C ALA A 158 -14.67 6.55 6.15
N ALA A 159 -14.35 7.64 6.84
CA ALA A 159 -15.30 8.42 7.63
C ALA A 159 -16.47 8.94 6.78
N LYS A 160 -16.17 9.49 5.59
CA LYS A 160 -17.20 9.94 4.65
C LYS A 160 -18.09 8.80 4.18
N TYR A 161 -17.52 7.67 3.84
CA TYR A 161 -18.26 6.49 3.41
C TYR A 161 -19.22 6.00 4.51
N ILE A 162 -18.72 5.80 5.73
CA ILE A 162 -19.51 5.36 6.88
C ILE A 162 -20.65 6.36 7.17
N ALA A 163 -20.36 7.67 7.21
CA ALA A 163 -21.37 8.68 7.45
C ALA A 163 -22.48 8.68 6.38
N THR A 164 -22.12 8.47 5.12
CA THR A 164 -23.08 8.42 4.00
C THR A 164 -23.97 7.19 4.11
N VAL A 165 -23.38 6.01 4.23
CA VAL A 165 -24.10 4.73 4.32
C VAL A 165 -25.00 4.69 5.56
N THR A 166 -24.52 5.20 6.70
CA THR A 166 -25.32 5.28 7.93
C THR A 166 -26.57 6.15 7.73
N LYS A 167 -26.44 7.31 7.06
CA LYS A 167 -27.60 8.14 6.75
C LYS A 167 -28.63 7.44 5.84
N GLU A 168 -28.14 6.69 4.86
CA GLU A 168 -29.00 5.91 3.95
C GLU A 168 -29.75 4.83 4.73
N LEU A 169 -29.03 4.03 5.54
CA LEU A 169 -29.62 2.97 6.36
C LEU A 169 -30.64 3.49 7.38
N VAL A 170 -30.35 4.63 8.04
CA VAL A 170 -31.30 5.24 8.97
C VAL A 170 -32.59 5.66 8.28
N ARG A 171 -32.48 6.29 7.10
CA ARG A 171 -33.66 6.69 6.32
C ARG A 171 -34.47 5.50 5.84
N ASP A 172 -33.79 4.46 5.37
CA ASP A 172 -34.43 3.23 4.92
C ASP A 172 -35.16 2.51 6.08
N GLY A 173 -34.51 2.44 7.25
CA GLY A 173 -35.10 1.87 8.45
C GLY A 173 -36.33 2.62 9.00
N LEU A 174 -36.43 3.94 8.74
CA LEU A 174 -37.57 4.75 9.18
C LEU A 174 -38.88 4.50 8.38
N ILE A 175 -38.78 3.79 7.25
CA ILE A 175 -39.95 3.50 6.40
C ILE A 175 -40.81 2.36 7.00
N TYR A 176 -40.21 1.52 7.83
CA TYR A 176 -40.87 0.37 8.42
C TYR A 176 -41.39 0.69 9.83
N GLU A 177 -42.62 0.23 10.15
CA GLU A 177 -43.17 0.34 11.51
C GLU A 177 -42.40 -0.44 12.57
N MET A 178 -41.65 -1.46 12.13
CA MET A 178 -40.78 -2.26 13.02
C MET A 178 -39.43 -1.58 13.20
N GLN A 179 -39.03 -1.39 14.43
CA GLN A 179 -37.69 -0.90 14.74
C GLN A 179 -36.63 -1.93 14.32
N SER A 180 -35.75 -1.56 13.38
CA SER A 180 -34.59 -2.35 12.99
C SER A 180 -33.32 -1.77 13.58
N VAL A 181 -32.45 -2.62 14.10
CA VAL A 181 -31.10 -2.24 14.55
C VAL A 181 -30.08 -2.82 13.57
N THR A 182 -29.28 -1.97 12.97
CA THR A 182 -28.19 -2.37 12.07
C THR A 182 -26.87 -2.28 12.82
N CYS A 183 -26.18 -3.42 12.96
CA CYS A 183 -24.84 -3.47 13.58
C CYS A 183 -23.76 -3.48 12.49
N LEU A 184 -23.15 -2.33 12.21
CA LEU A 184 -22.07 -2.17 11.24
C LEU A 184 -20.73 -2.78 11.75
N LEU A 185 -20.53 -2.82 13.07
CA LEU A 185 -19.31 -3.37 13.67
C LEU A 185 -19.20 -4.89 13.53
N TYR A 186 -20.31 -5.59 13.50
CA TYR A 186 -20.33 -7.06 13.41
C TYR A 186 -19.90 -7.57 12.02
N THR A 187 -20.15 -6.80 10.98
CA THR A 187 -19.83 -7.16 9.60
C THR A 187 -18.48 -6.62 9.09
N SER A 188 -17.82 -5.79 9.89
CA SER A 188 -16.51 -5.20 9.57
C SER A 188 -15.57 -5.33 10.77
N PRO A 189 -15.14 -6.55 11.14
CA PRO A 189 -14.20 -6.73 12.24
C PRO A 189 -12.90 -5.98 11.95
N SER A 190 -12.42 -5.24 12.95
CA SER A 190 -11.11 -4.60 12.88
C SER A 190 -10.03 -5.67 12.71
N PRO A 191 -8.97 -5.44 11.94
CA PRO A 191 -7.81 -6.33 11.90
C PRO A 191 -7.22 -6.63 13.28
N ARG A 192 -7.46 -5.80 14.28
CA ARG A 192 -7.05 -6.00 15.68
C ARG A 192 -7.84 -7.11 16.38
N ASP A 193 -9.05 -7.40 15.90
CA ASP A 193 -9.93 -8.43 16.51
C ASP A 193 -9.63 -9.84 15.98
N CYS A 194 -8.68 -9.95 15.03
CA CYS A 194 -8.28 -11.21 14.38
C CYS A 194 -6.90 -11.72 14.86
N SER A 195 -6.34 -11.15 15.94
CA SER A 195 -5.06 -11.57 16.54
C SER A 195 -5.24 -12.44 17.77
#